data_070271695f7e2f26a53c81bbe9444f65
#
_entry.id   070271695f7e2f26a53c81bbe9444f65
#
_cell.length_a   1.000
_cell.length_b   1.000
_cell.length_c   1.000
_cell.angle_alpha   90.00
_cell.angle_beta   90.00
_cell.angle_gamma   90.00
#
_symmetry.space_group_name_H-M   'P 1'
#
loop_
_entity.id
_entity.type
_entity.pdbx_description
1 polymer ?
#
loop_
_entity_poly.entity_id
_entity_poly.type
_entity_poly.pdbx_seq_one_letter_code
_entity_poly.pdbx_strand_id
1 'polypeptide(L)'
;MTEYDDAILDSSTISSADKAGRPIPVTIPIALAQGITVTYTTRLGGLSSGEWGNCNLGGKGGDSAEAVLSNRIALAEAVGAPLSIISQVHSGKAVDVDEVFGRNAPFGYDFSGTQDDEGHTPEGVTVIEADAQVTSRKGVALGVFAADCLPVLLADPQAGVIGVAHCGRKGLQEGVIGSAVDLMKTKGAVPERIVATLGPRICGDCYETGDEIADEFDAQFPGSFSLTRFGGTG
;
A
#
# COMPACT_ATOMS: atom_id res chain seq x y z
N MET A 1 -23.45 10.18 -20.10
CA MET A 1 -22.15 9.51 -19.87
C MET A 1 -21.13 10.33 -20.63
N THR A 2 -20.35 11.14 -19.97
CA THR A 2 -19.20 11.78 -20.58
C THR A 2 -18.17 10.71 -20.85
N GLU A 3 -17.81 10.49 -22.12
CA GLU A 3 -16.60 9.75 -22.45
C GLU A 3 -15.46 10.41 -21.66
N TYR A 4 -14.97 9.72 -20.65
CA TYR A 4 -13.68 10.08 -20.07
C TYR A 4 -12.67 9.88 -21.19
N ASP A 5 -11.94 10.94 -21.51
CA ASP A 5 -10.86 10.90 -22.47
C ASP A 5 -9.77 9.97 -21.92
N ASP A 6 -9.79 8.69 -22.29
CA ASP A 6 -8.80 7.69 -21.90
C ASP A 6 -7.36 8.08 -22.33
N ALA A 7 -7.23 9.10 -23.19
CA ALA A 7 -5.93 9.60 -23.63
C ALA A 7 -5.07 10.12 -22.47
N ILE A 8 -5.67 10.57 -21.36
CA ILE A 8 -4.92 11.01 -20.16
C ILE A 8 -4.29 9.81 -19.43
N LEU A 9 -4.83 8.61 -19.61
CA LEU A 9 -4.34 7.37 -18.99
C LEU A 9 -3.51 6.51 -19.95
N ASP A 10 -3.32 6.97 -21.20
CA ASP A 10 -2.49 6.25 -22.16
C ASP A 10 -1.01 6.33 -21.74
N SER A 11 -0.52 5.22 -21.21
CA SER A 11 0.88 5.07 -20.80
C SER A 11 1.85 4.99 -21.98
N SER A 12 1.35 4.88 -23.22
CA SER A 12 2.19 4.77 -24.42
C SER A 12 2.99 6.04 -24.71
N THR A 13 2.53 7.19 -24.21
CA THR A 13 3.18 8.51 -24.41
C THR A 13 4.22 8.86 -23.35
N ILE A 14 4.27 8.10 -22.23
CA ILE A 14 5.22 8.32 -21.14
C ILE A 14 6.35 7.30 -21.27
N SER A 15 7.59 7.80 -21.29
CA SER A 15 8.74 6.92 -21.30
C SER A 15 8.73 6.01 -20.07
N SER A 16 8.68 4.71 -20.30
CA SER A 16 8.67 3.70 -19.23
C SER A 16 10.06 3.41 -18.68
N ALA A 17 11.10 3.79 -19.41
CA ALA A 17 12.47 3.54 -19.03
C ALA A 17 13.40 4.68 -19.49
N ASP A 18 14.52 4.83 -18.77
CA ASP A 18 15.62 5.70 -19.18
C ASP A 18 16.43 5.09 -20.33
N LYS A 19 17.48 5.80 -20.77
CA LYS A 19 18.37 5.33 -21.86
C LYS A 19 19.11 4.03 -21.53
N ALA A 20 19.19 3.67 -20.25
CA ALA A 20 19.82 2.43 -19.79
C ALA A 20 18.79 1.29 -19.57
N GLY A 21 17.52 1.51 -19.91
CA GLY A 21 16.45 0.54 -19.74
C GLY A 21 15.91 0.43 -18.30
N ARG A 22 16.22 1.39 -17.41
CA ARG A 22 15.73 1.39 -16.03
C ARG A 22 14.37 2.06 -15.95
N PRO A 23 13.43 1.53 -15.12
CA PRO A 23 12.13 2.15 -14.92
C PRO A 23 12.23 3.58 -14.42
N ILE A 24 11.28 4.43 -14.80
CA ILE A 24 11.11 5.80 -14.29
C ILE A 24 9.71 5.91 -13.71
N PRO A 25 9.48 5.49 -12.45
CA PRO A 25 8.16 5.56 -11.84
C PRO A 25 7.61 6.99 -11.80
N VAL A 26 6.36 7.16 -12.21
CA VAL A 26 5.65 8.42 -12.06
C VAL A 26 4.93 8.41 -10.71
N THR A 27 5.35 9.32 -9.84
CA THR A 27 4.86 9.39 -8.46
C THR A 27 4.30 10.78 -8.14
N ILE A 28 3.43 10.84 -7.12
CA ILE A 28 2.84 12.06 -6.60
C ILE A 28 3.27 12.22 -5.14
N PRO A 29 4.36 12.95 -4.86
CA PRO A 29 4.80 13.21 -3.50
C PRO A 29 3.96 14.34 -2.86
N ILE A 30 3.55 14.14 -1.61
CA ILE A 30 2.78 15.11 -0.81
C ILE A 30 3.46 15.23 0.55
N ALA A 31 3.74 16.45 0.98
CA ALA A 31 4.22 16.71 2.33
C ALA A 31 3.07 16.48 3.33
N LEU A 32 3.19 15.48 4.19
CA LEU A 32 2.22 15.21 5.24
C LEU A 32 2.48 16.05 6.49
N ALA A 33 3.74 16.15 6.87
CA ALA A 33 4.21 16.95 8.00
C ALA A 33 5.68 17.33 7.77
N GLN A 34 6.24 18.12 8.66
CA GLN A 34 7.66 18.52 8.57
C GLN A 34 8.57 17.28 8.57
N GLY A 35 9.31 17.10 7.48
CA GLY A 35 10.24 15.97 7.32
C GLY A 35 9.59 14.64 6.97
N ILE A 36 8.28 14.62 6.70
CA ILE A 36 7.52 13.41 6.35
C ILE A 36 6.78 13.61 5.03
N THR A 37 7.09 12.76 4.07
CA THR A 37 6.48 12.77 2.73
C THR A 37 5.69 11.49 2.52
N VAL A 38 4.50 11.63 2.01
CA VAL A 38 3.69 10.54 1.45
C VAL A 38 3.89 10.55 -0.06
N THR A 39 4.15 9.39 -0.64
CA THR A 39 4.30 9.25 -2.09
C THR A 39 3.28 8.26 -2.61
N TYR A 40 2.36 8.74 -3.44
CA TYR A 40 1.46 7.86 -4.18
C TYR A 40 2.13 7.46 -5.50
N THR A 41 2.08 6.17 -5.80
CA THR A 41 2.52 5.64 -7.08
C THR A 41 1.39 5.69 -8.10
N THR A 42 1.75 5.76 -9.36
CA THR A 42 0.83 5.57 -10.48
C THR A 42 1.19 4.28 -11.21
N ARG A 43 0.37 3.86 -12.14
CA ARG A 43 0.68 2.72 -13.00
C ARG A 43 1.70 3.03 -14.11
N LEU A 44 2.25 4.25 -14.15
CA LEU A 44 3.11 4.74 -15.22
C LEU A 44 4.60 4.63 -14.86
N GLY A 45 5.43 4.47 -15.87
CA GLY A 45 6.88 4.59 -15.74
C GLY A 45 7.63 3.34 -15.27
N GLY A 46 7.07 2.15 -15.50
CA GLY A 46 7.71 0.87 -15.18
C GLY A 46 8.01 -0.01 -16.39
N LEU A 47 8.37 -1.27 -16.14
CA LEU A 47 8.72 -2.28 -17.17
C LEU A 47 7.63 -3.35 -17.36
N SER A 48 6.58 -3.35 -16.55
CA SER A 48 5.45 -4.26 -16.73
C SER A 48 4.71 -3.96 -18.03
N SER A 49 4.02 -4.94 -18.59
CA SER A 49 3.33 -4.81 -19.88
C SER A 49 1.92 -5.43 -19.83
N GLY A 50 1.13 -5.17 -20.87
CA GLY A 50 -0.20 -5.73 -20.99
C GLY A 50 -1.15 -5.23 -19.90
N GLU A 51 -1.92 -6.14 -19.32
CA GLU A 51 -2.94 -5.83 -18.31
C GLU A 51 -2.39 -5.25 -16.99
N TRP A 52 -1.12 -5.51 -16.68
CA TRP A 52 -0.47 -4.94 -15.49
C TRP A 52 -0.05 -3.47 -15.65
N GLY A 53 -0.23 -2.90 -16.84
CA GLY A 53 0.26 -1.54 -17.13
C GLY A 53 1.78 -1.48 -17.04
N ASN A 54 2.37 -0.32 -16.73
CA ASN A 54 3.82 -0.19 -16.80
C ASN A 54 4.52 -0.36 -15.45
N CYS A 55 4.00 0.23 -14.37
CA CYS A 55 4.64 0.23 -13.07
C CYS A 55 3.86 -0.63 -12.05
N ASN A 56 3.71 -1.92 -12.36
CA ASN A 56 3.15 -2.85 -11.40
C ASN A 56 4.17 -3.13 -10.29
N LEU A 57 3.71 -3.03 -9.05
CA LEU A 57 4.50 -3.26 -7.84
C LEU A 57 4.02 -4.49 -7.06
N GLY A 58 2.85 -5.05 -7.43
CA GLY A 58 2.26 -6.23 -6.82
C GLY A 58 2.83 -7.52 -7.40
N GLY A 59 3.30 -8.42 -6.56
CA GLY A 59 3.89 -9.69 -7.00
C GLY A 59 2.89 -10.84 -7.14
N LYS A 60 1.64 -10.70 -6.68
CA LYS A 60 0.63 -11.78 -6.67
C LYS A 60 -0.27 -11.84 -7.92
N GLY A 61 -0.08 -10.90 -8.85
CA GLY A 61 -0.95 -10.74 -10.01
C GLY A 61 -0.55 -11.54 -11.25
N GLY A 62 0.53 -12.33 -11.21
CA GLY A 62 1.00 -13.12 -12.37
C GLY A 62 1.87 -12.35 -13.37
N ASP A 63 2.32 -11.15 -13.02
CA ASP A 63 3.31 -10.39 -13.80
C ASP A 63 4.71 -11.00 -13.67
N SER A 64 5.63 -10.62 -14.55
CA SER A 64 7.04 -11.01 -14.47
C SER A 64 7.67 -10.57 -13.13
N ALA A 65 8.20 -11.51 -12.35
CA ALA A 65 8.90 -11.23 -11.12
C ALA A 65 10.08 -10.25 -11.31
N GLU A 66 10.76 -10.33 -12.45
CA GLU A 66 11.87 -9.45 -12.82
C GLU A 66 11.37 -8.01 -13.06
N ALA A 67 10.25 -7.84 -13.76
CA ALA A 67 9.66 -6.52 -14.00
C ALA A 67 9.19 -5.89 -12.69
N VAL A 68 8.48 -6.64 -11.84
CA VAL A 68 8.02 -6.17 -10.52
C VAL A 68 9.21 -5.78 -9.64
N LEU A 69 10.26 -6.59 -9.58
CA LEU A 69 11.47 -6.29 -8.81
C LEU A 69 12.14 -5.00 -9.32
N SER A 70 12.27 -4.86 -10.63
CA SER A 70 12.87 -3.67 -11.25
C SER A 70 12.06 -2.41 -10.96
N ASN A 71 10.72 -2.48 -11.01
CA ASN A 71 9.83 -1.39 -10.67
C ASN A 71 9.97 -0.99 -9.19
N ARG A 72 10.07 -1.96 -8.27
CA ARG A 72 10.26 -1.71 -6.83
C ARG A 72 11.61 -1.07 -6.53
N ILE A 73 12.68 -1.52 -7.19
CA ILE A 73 14.02 -0.91 -7.07
C ILE A 73 13.96 0.56 -7.50
N ALA A 74 13.40 0.82 -8.67
CA ALA A 74 13.29 2.17 -9.20
C ALA A 74 12.41 3.08 -8.31
N LEU A 75 11.35 2.53 -7.71
CA LEU A 75 10.54 3.27 -6.75
C LEU A 75 11.33 3.62 -5.48
N ALA A 76 12.09 2.68 -4.92
CA ALA A 76 12.94 2.94 -3.74
C ALA A 76 13.99 4.02 -4.04
N GLU A 77 14.60 4.00 -5.23
CA GLU A 77 15.51 5.04 -5.69
C GLU A 77 14.82 6.41 -5.84
N ALA A 78 13.62 6.43 -6.44
CA ALA A 78 12.84 7.66 -6.62
C ALA A 78 12.40 8.29 -5.29
N VAL A 79 12.06 7.46 -4.31
CA VAL A 79 11.72 7.88 -2.95
C VAL A 79 12.96 8.26 -2.14
N GLY A 80 14.13 7.75 -2.51
CA GLY A 80 15.40 8.01 -1.85
C GLY A 80 15.57 7.26 -0.53
N ALA A 81 14.85 6.13 -0.35
CA ALA A 81 14.90 5.32 0.86
C ALA A 81 14.61 3.85 0.55
N PRO A 82 15.23 2.90 1.28
CA PRO A 82 14.81 1.50 1.24
C PRO A 82 13.34 1.38 1.65
N LEU A 83 12.63 0.51 0.93
CA LEU A 83 11.18 0.36 1.03
C LEU A 83 10.84 -0.92 1.80
N SER A 84 10.10 -0.80 2.89
CA SER A 84 9.51 -1.94 3.60
C SER A 84 8.15 -2.29 3.01
N ILE A 85 7.99 -3.54 2.59
CA ILE A 85 6.75 -4.10 2.04
C ILE A 85 6.43 -5.38 2.79
N ILE A 86 5.16 -5.63 3.06
CA ILE A 86 4.65 -6.82 3.73
C ILE A 86 3.66 -7.57 2.85
N SER A 87 3.44 -8.85 3.16
CA SER A 87 2.37 -9.64 2.54
C SER A 87 1.04 -9.31 3.21
N GLN A 88 0.21 -8.52 2.52
CA GLN A 88 -1.10 -8.10 3.01
C GLN A 88 -2.10 -9.25 2.87
N VAL A 89 -2.80 -9.55 3.96
CA VAL A 89 -3.74 -10.69 4.08
C VAL A 89 -5.12 -10.27 4.60
N HIS A 90 -5.40 -8.96 4.64
CA HIS A 90 -6.63 -8.35 5.17
C HIS A 90 -6.85 -8.64 6.67
N SER A 91 -5.78 -8.60 7.45
CA SER A 91 -5.80 -8.84 8.91
C SER A 91 -5.78 -7.54 9.71
N GLY A 92 -6.00 -7.65 11.03
CA GLY A 92 -5.79 -6.58 12.00
C GLY A 92 -4.34 -6.45 12.50
N LYS A 93 -3.37 -7.13 11.88
CA LYS A 93 -1.99 -7.20 12.39
C LYS A 93 -1.14 -6.00 11.97
N ALA A 94 -0.38 -5.46 12.93
CA ALA A 94 0.69 -4.49 12.69
C ALA A 94 2.06 -5.09 12.99
N VAL A 95 3.07 -4.74 12.20
CA VAL A 95 4.46 -5.18 12.38
C VAL A 95 5.39 -4.00 12.73
N ASP A 96 6.27 -4.25 13.70
CA ASP A 96 7.38 -3.35 14.02
C ASP A 96 8.51 -3.54 13.01
N VAL A 97 8.63 -2.59 12.09
CA VAL A 97 9.66 -2.63 11.06
C VAL A 97 11.06 -2.51 11.64
N ASP A 98 11.22 -1.81 12.77
CA ASP A 98 12.53 -1.63 13.41
C ASP A 98 13.12 -2.96 13.91
N GLU A 99 12.27 -3.94 14.23
CA GLU A 99 12.71 -5.27 14.67
C GLU A 99 13.06 -6.19 13.52
N VAL A 100 12.40 -6.03 12.37
CA VAL A 100 12.44 -7.02 11.28
C VAL A 100 13.17 -6.52 10.04
N PHE A 101 13.19 -5.21 9.79
CA PHE A 101 13.83 -4.62 8.62
C PHE A 101 15.36 -4.77 8.68
N GLY A 102 15.93 -5.30 7.64
CA GLY A 102 17.35 -5.64 7.55
C GLY A 102 17.64 -7.13 7.68
N ARG A 103 16.64 -7.93 8.06
CA ARG A 103 16.74 -9.41 7.97
C ARG A 103 16.51 -9.88 6.55
N ASN A 104 15.85 -9.08 5.74
CA ASN A 104 15.52 -9.35 4.34
C ASN A 104 15.93 -8.16 3.51
N ALA A 105 16.67 -8.43 2.45
CA ALA A 105 17.13 -7.42 1.51
C ALA A 105 16.03 -7.06 0.53
N PRO A 106 16.21 -5.97 -0.13
CA PRO A 106 16.13 -4.57 0.28
C PRO A 106 14.70 -4.02 0.21
N PHE A 107 13.68 -4.86 -0.03
CA PHE A 107 12.32 -4.43 -0.35
C PHE A 107 11.25 -4.99 0.60
N GLY A 108 11.62 -5.38 1.81
CA GLY A 108 10.67 -5.98 2.73
C GLY A 108 10.30 -7.41 2.35
N TYR A 109 9.05 -7.81 2.54
CA TYR A 109 8.69 -9.18 2.80
C TYR A 109 7.65 -9.75 1.86
N ASP A 110 7.11 -8.96 0.95
CA ASP A 110 6.26 -9.46 -0.11
C ASP A 110 7.09 -9.75 -1.37
N PHE A 111 7.66 -10.95 -1.39
CA PHE A 111 8.31 -11.49 -2.57
C PHE A 111 7.39 -12.47 -3.30
N SER A 112 6.10 -12.21 -3.31
CA SER A 112 5.13 -13.08 -3.95
C SER A 112 5.44 -13.34 -5.43
N GLY A 113 6.20 -12.46 -6.08
CA GLY A 113 6.76 -12.73 -7.42
C GLY A 113 7.99 -13.64 -7.43
N THR A 114 8.50 -14.06 -6.25
CA THR A 114 9.66 -14.95 -6.12
C THR A 114 9.32 -16.25 -5.42
N GLN A 115 8.06 -16.49 -5.11
CA GLN A 115 7.58 -17.79 -4.66
C GLN A 115 7.52 -18.74 -5.85
N ASP A 116 7.90 -19.99 -5.64
CA ASP A 116 7.63 -21.04 -6.61
C ASP A 116 6.14 -21.44 -6.62
N ASP A 117 5.75 -22.33 -7.53
CA ASP A 117 4.37 -22.82 -7.66
C ASP A 117 3.85 -23.51 -6.40
N GLU A 118 4.73 -23.90 -5.48
CA GLU A 118 4.41 -24.52 -4.19
C GLU A 118 4.37 -23.51 -3.03
N GLY A 119 4.64 -22.21 -3.31
CA GLY A 119 4.62 -21.14 -2.32
C GLY A 119 5.91 -21.00 -1.51
N HIS A 120 7.00 -21.64 -1.93
CA HIS A 120 8.29 -21.50 -1.27
C HIS A 120 8.95 -20.17 -1.66
N THR A 121 9.53 -19.49 -0.69
CA THR A 121 10.36 -18.32 -0.91
C THR A 121 11.82 -18.71 -1.13
N PRO A 122 12.61 -17.90 -1.86
CA PRO A 122 14.05 -18.11 -1.94
C PRO A 122 14.69 -18.22 -0.56
N GLU A 123 15.77 -19.00 -0.46
CA GLU A 123 16.50 -19.18 0.79
C GLU A 123 16.92 -17.84 1.40
N GLY A 124 16.68 -17.66 2.68
CA GLY A 124 16.99 -16.42 3.41
C GLY A 124 15.96 -15.30 3.29
N VAL A 125 14.87 -15.51 2.57
CA VAL A 125 13.75 -14.56 2.48
C VAL A 125 12.68 -14.97 3.48
N THR A 126 12.21 -14.01 4.29
CA THR A 126 11.07 -14.21 5.21
C THR A 126 9.91 -13.34 4.76
N VAL A 127 8.78 -13.94 4.48
CA VAL A 127 7.53 -13.23 4.23
C VAL A 127 6.87 -12.93 5.57
N ILE A 128 6.48 -11.67 5.79
CA ILE A 128 5.73 -11.27 6.98
C ILE A 128 4.32 -10.90 6.57
N GLU A 129 3.37 -11.68 7.09
CA GLU A 129 1.95 -11.42 6.91
C GLU A 129 1.45 -10.42 7.94
N ALA A 130 1.07 -9.24 7.47
CA ALA A 130 0.44 -8.19 8.25
C ALA A 130 -0.24 -7.18 7.30
N ASP A 131 -1.05 -6.28 7.85
CA ASP A 131 -1.72 -5.24 7.07
C ASP A 131 -1.38 -3.83 7.57
N ALA A 132 -0.55 -3.71 8.59
CA ALA A 132 0.02 -2.44 9.01
C ALA A 132 1.51 -2.58 9.32
N GLN A 133 2.23 -1.47 9.16
CA GLN A 133 3.66 -1.34 9.44
C GLN A 133 3.91 -0.05 10.20
N VAL A 134 4.85 -0.09 11.14
CA VAL A 134 5.27 1.09 11.92
C VAL A 134 6.78 1.11 12.03
N THR A 135 7.38 2.30 11.93
CA THR A 135 8.82 2.50 12.17
C THR A 135 9.10 3.84 12.84
N SER A 136 10.15 3.88 13.65
CA SER A 136 10.80 5.09 14.14
C SER A 136 12.13 5.37 13.43
N ARG A 137 12.56 4.49 12.51
CA ARG A 137 13.80 4.66 11.76
C ARG A 137 13.67 5.74 10.70
N LYS A 138 14.58 6.70 10.75
CA LYS A 138 14.76 7.66 9.66
C LYS A 138 15.38 7.00 8.45
N GLY A 139 14.94 7.44 7.26
CA GLY A 139 15.48 6.93 6.01
C GLY A 139 14.97 5.54 5.63
N VAL A 140 13.83 5.11 6.18
CA VAL A 140 13.09 3.93 5.75
C VAL A 140 11.71 4.38 5.28
N ALA A 141 11.30 3.92 4.11
CA ALA A 141 9.96 4.12 3.59
C ALA A 141 9.08 2.89 3.86
N LEU A 142 7.84 3.12 4.25
CA LEU A 142 6.84 2.07 4.42
C LEU A 142 5.92 2.05 3.21
N GLY A 143 5.73 0.88 2.60
CA GLY A 143 4.84 0.70 1.46
C GLY A 143 3.59 -0.09 1.83
N VAL A 144 2.44 0.35 1.31
CA VAL A 144 1.17 -0.38 1.38
C VAL A 144 0.55 -0.41 -0.01
N PHE A 145 0.13 -1.59 -0.43
CA PHE A 145 -0.59 -1.78 -1.69
C PHE A 145 -2.08 -1.57 -1.46
N ALA A 146 -2.71 -0.86 -2.38
CA ALA A 146 -4.16 -0.72 -2.38
C ALA A 146 -4.67 -0.71 -3.82
N ALA A 147 -5.63 -1.60 -4.07
CA ALA A 147 -6.52 -1.59 -5.21
C ALA A 147 -7.92 -1.75 -4.59
N ASP A 148 -8.69 -0.67 -4.58
CA ASP A 148 -10.00 -0.52 -3.93
C ASP A 148 -9.96 -0.32 -2.41
N CYS A 149 -9.18 -1.08 -1.64
CA CYS A 149 -9.05 -0.89 -0.19
C CYS A 149 -8.45 0.47 0.16
N LEU A 150 -8.75 0.96 1.37
CA LEU A 150 -8.30 2.26 1.86
C LEU A 150 -6.87 2.17 2.43
N PRO A 151 -5.87 2.83 1.84
CA PRO A 151 -4.59 3.02 2.51
C PRO A 151 -4.70 4.17 3.52
N VAL A 152 -4.27 3.92 4.76
CA VAL A 152 -4.20 4.90 5.83
C VAL A 152 -2.74 5.13 6.19
N LEU A 153 -2.30 6.39 6.13
CA LEU A 153 -0.91 6.77 6.39
C LEU A 153 -0.88 7.69 7.60
N LEU A 154 -0.05 7.34 8.57
CA LEU A 154 -0.02 7.92 9.91
C LEU A 154 1.37 8.48 10.21
N ALA A 155 1.44 9.60 10.93
CA ALA A 155 2.71 10.15 11.40
C ALA A 155 2.56 10.92 12.71
N ASP A 156 3.45 10.71 13.67
CA ASP A 156 3.73 11.65 14.75
C ASP A 156 5.09 12.32 14.46
N PRO A 157 5.08 13.57 13.95
CA PRO A 157 6.32 14.24 13.57
C PRO A 157 7.22 14.58 14.74
N GLN A 158 6.68 14.73 15.94
CA GLN A 158 7.49 15.03 17.13
C GLN A 158 8.20 13.79 17.66
N ALA A 159 7.53 12.63 17.65
CA ALA A 159 8.14 11.36 18.00
C ALA A 159 9.03 10.81 16.87
N GLY A 160 8.87 11.30 15.64
CA GLY A 160 9.56 10.77 14.47
C GLY A 160 9.10 9.35 14.11
N VAL A 161 7.83 9.03 14.39
CA VAL A 161 7.23 7.71 14.14
C VAL A 161 6.26 7.82 12.98
N ILE A 162 6.37 6.90 12.03
CA ILE A 162 5.43 6.76 10.92
C ILE A 162 4.78 5.39 10.91
N GLY A 163 3.56 5.32 10.39
CA GLY A 163 2.83 4.07 10.20
C GLY A 163 2.03 4.08 8.90
N VAL A 164 1.81 2.91 8.35
CA VAL A 164 0.89 2.70 7.22
C VAL A 164 -0.01 1.51 7.51
N ALA A 165 -1.26 1.57 7.05
CA ALA A 165 -2.19 0.46 7.19
C ALA A 165 -2.98 0.25 5.90
N HIS A 166 -3.08 -1.01 5.47
CA HIS A 166 -4.00 -1.48 4.45
C HIS A 166 -5.34 -1.74 5.11
N CYS A 167 -6.25 -0.80 4.96
CA CYS A 167 -7.53 -0.84 5.62
C CYS A 167 -8.62 -1.33 4.66
N GLY A 168 -8.57 -2.62 4.33
CA GLY A 168 -9.69 -3.32 3.70
C GLY A 168 -10.81 -3.59 4.73
N ARG A 169 -12.00 -3.97 4.28
CA ARG A 169 -13.16 -4.21 5.12
C ARG A 169 -12.85 -5.13 6.33
N LYS A 170 -12.24 -6.29 6.07
CA LYS A 170 -11.87 -7.24 7.14
C LYS A 170 -10.82 -6.65 8.09
N GLY A 171 -9.78 -6.02 7.57
CA GLY A 171 -8.76 -5.38 8.38
C GLY A 171 -9.34 -4.29 9.28
N LEU A 172 -10.33 -3.52 8.78
CA LEU A 172 -11.03 -2.52 9.58
C LEU A 172 -11.84 -3.18 10.71
N GLN A 173 -12.59 -4.25 10.43
CA GLN A 173 -13.33 -5.02 11.43
C GLN A 173 -12.40 -5.62 12.50
N GLU A 174 -11.21 -6.06 12.12
CA GLU A 174 -10.18 -6.58 13.02
C GLU A 174 -9.33 -5.49 13.70
N GLY A 175 -9.60 -4.21 13.43
CA GLY A 175 -8.97 -3.10 14.12
C GLY A 175 -7.55 -2.75 13.67
N VAL A 176 -7.20 -2.94 12.40
CA VAL A 176 -5.85 -2.71 11.85
C VAL A 176 -5.31 -1.30 12.15
N ILE A 177 -6.17 -0.27 12.13
CA ILE A 177 -5.76 1.12 12.43
C ILE A 177 -5.40 1.22 13.92
N GLY A 178 -6.23 0.63 14.80
CA GLY A 178 -5.95 0.58 16.24
C GLY A 178 -4.61 -0.11 16.53
N SER A 179 -4.36 -1.26 15.91
CA SER A 179 -3.10 -1.98 16.02
C SER A 179 -1.89 -1.15 15.58
N ALA A 180 -2.02 -0.40 14.48
CA ALA A 180 -0.97 0.51 14.03
C ALA A 180 -0.72 1.64 15.04
N VAL A 181 -1.78 2.28 15.54
CA VAL A 181 -1.68 3.37 16.52
C VAL A 181 -1.08 2.86 17.84
N ASP A 182 -1.52 1.71 18.33
CA ASP A 182 -0.97 1.13 19.56
C ASP A 182 0.51 0.80 19.42
N LEU A 183 0.92 0.28 18.27
CA LEU A 183 2.33 0.05 17.98
C LEU A 183 3.12 1.37 17.87
N MET A 184 2.55 2.42 17.27
CA MET A 184 3.16 3.76 17.24
C MET A 184 3.35 4.32 18.66
N LYS A 185 2.40 4.10 19.58
CA LYS A 185 2.50 4.51 21.00
C LYS A 185 3.68 3.84 21.70
N THR A 186 3.95 2.57 21.44
CA THR A 186 5.13 1.87 22.02
C THR A 186 6.45 2.51 21.61
N LYS A 187 6.44 3.25 20.48
CA LYS A 187 7.59 4.01 19.96
C LYS A 187 7.59 5.49 20.35
N GLY A 188 6.71 5.89 21.27
CA GLY A 188 6.66 7.26 21.80
C GLY A 188 5.72 8.21 21.03
N ALA A 189 4.94 7.72 20.08
CA ALA A 189 3.90 8.53 19.47
C ALA A 189 2.78 8.83 20.48
N VAL A 190 2.20 10.02 20.37
CA VAL A 190 1.06 10.45 21.16
C VAL A 190 -0.14 10.62 20.22
N PRO A 191 -1.27 9.93 20.47
CA PRO A 191 -2.41 9.90 19.56
C PRO A 191 -2.87 11.29 19.11
N GLU A 192 -2.89 12.26 20.00
CA GLU A 192 -3.33 13.64 19.73
C GLU A 192 -2.39 14.39 18.78
N ARG A 193 -1.19 13.90 18.56
CA ARG A 193 -0.21 14.46 17.62
C ARG A 193 -0.14 13.69 16.30
N ILE A 194 -0.81 12.53 16.23
CA ILE A 194 -0.80 11.75 15.00
C ILE A 194 -1.61 12.48 13.94
N VAL A 195 -0.94 12.81 12.85
CA VAL A 195 -1.58 13.26 11.63
C VAL A 195 -1.80 12.07 10.71
N ALA A 196 -2.95 12.05 10.04
CA ALA A 196 -3.32 10.97 9.14
C ALA A 196 -3.69 11.52 7.75
N THR A 197 -3.42 10.75 6.72
CA THR A 197 -3.97 10.95 5.39
C THR A 197 -4.49 9.65 4.83
N LEU A 198 -5.52 9.75 4.01
CA LEU A 198 -6.16 8.63 3.33
C LEU A 198 -5.76 8.65 1.86
N GLY A 199 -5.38 7.50 1.34
CA GLY A 199 -5.05 7.37 -0.07
C GLY A 199 -6.26 7.10 -0.97
N PRO A 200 -6.04 7.01 -2.28
CA PRO A 200 -7.06 6.63 -3.24
C PRO A 200 -7.67 5.27 -2.90
N ARG A 201 -8.99 5.18 -3.03
CA ARG A 201 -9.77 3.98 -2.77
C ARG A 201 -11.02 3.95 -3.64
N ILE A 202 -11.71 2.80 -3.67
CA ILE A 202 -13.05 2.74 -4.24
C ILE A 202 -14.00 3.66 -3.46
N CYS A 203 -14.92 4.34 -4.13
CA CYS A 203 -15.93 5.15 -3.46
C CYS A 203 -17.14 4.28 -3.05
N GLY A 204 -17.86 4.71 -2.01
CA GLY A 204 -19.04 3.99 -1.51
C GLY A 204 -20.09 3.75 -2.60
N ASP A 205 -20.30 4.71 -3.52
CA ASP A 205 -21.24 4.58 -4.62
C ASP A 205 -20.91 3.43 -5.61
N CYS A 206 -19.67 2.94 -5.60
CA CYS A 206 -19.20 1.89 -6.51
C CYS A 206 -18.96 0.55 -5.80
N TYR A 207 -19.01 0.52 -4.47
CA TYR A 207 -18.62 -0.64 -3.68
C TYR A 207 -19.86 -1.41 -3.21
N GLU A 208 -20.37 -2.31 -4.04
CA GLU A 208 -21.49 -3.17 -3.68
C GLU A 208 -21.03 -4.41 -2.92
N THR A 209 -21.57 -4.63 -1.74
CA THR A 209 -21.20 -5.75 -0.87
C THR A 209 -22.33 -6.76 -0.64
N GLY A 210 -23.55 -6.37 -0.89
CA GLY A 210 -24.76 -7.13 -0.54
C GLY A 210 -25.20 -6.95 0.92
N ASP A 211 -26.47 -7.18 1.16
CA ASP A 211 -27.16 -6.83 2.41
C ASP A 211 -26.55 -7.51 3.66
N GLU A 212 -26.20 -8.80 3.56
CA GLU A 212 -25.64 -9.56 4.68
C GLU A 212 -24.33 -8.94 5.19
N ILE A 213 -23.45 -8.54 4.26
CA ILE A 213 -22.17 -7.90 4.61
C ILE A 213 -22.40 -6.49 5.15
N ALA A 214 -23.36 -5.75 4.56
CA ALA A 214 -23.69 -4.41 5.01
C ALA A 214 -24.25 -4.44 6.44
N ASP A 215 -25.16 -5.37 6.75
CA ASP A 215 -25.74 -5.55 8.09
C ASP A 215 -24.67 -5.95 9.12
N GLU A 216 -23.77 -6.87 8.77
CA GLU A 216 -22.66 -7.27 9.64
C GLU A 216 -21.75 -6.08 9.95
N PHE A 217 -21.44 -5.26 8.95
CA PHE A 217 -20.57 -4.11 9.12
C PHE A 217 -21.23 -2.99 9.89
N ASP A 218 -22.54 -2.73 9.65
CA ASP A 218 -23.32 -1.72 10.38
C ASP A 218 -23.48 -2.08 11.86
N ALA A 219 -23.57 -3.36 12.18
CA ALA A 219 -23.62 -3.80 13.59
C ALA A 219 -22.38 -3.38 14.38
N GLN A 220 -21.22 -3.31 13.73
CA GLN A 220 -19.96 -2.88 14.33
C GLN A 220 -19.71 -1.37 14.18
N PHE A 221 -20.14 -0.80 13.06
CA PHE A 221 -19.94 0.61 12.69
C PHE A 221 -21.28 1.23 12.23
N PRO A 222 -22.17 1.60 13.17
CA PRO A 222 -23.51 2.06 12.84
C PRO A 222 -23.54 3.25 11.86
N GLY A 223 -24.35 3.14 10.82
CA GLY A 223 -24.52 4.17 9.80
C GLY A 223 -23.41 4.17 8.74
N SER A 224 -22.64 3.10 8.63
CA SER A 224 -21.50 3.01 7.72
C SER A 224 -21.84 2.59 6.28
N PHE A 225 -23.05 2.11 6.02
CA PHE A 225 -23.47 1.71 4.68
C PHE A 225 -24.49 2.68 4.05
N SER A 226 -24.59 2.64 2.74
CA SER A 226 -25.54 3.41 1.96
C SER A 226 -25.97 2.66 0.71
N LEU A 227 -26.95 3.20 -0.01
CA LEU A 227 -27.26 2.70 -1.33
C LEU A 227 -26.19 3.14 -2.34
N THR A 228 -25.70 2.20 -3.12
CA THR A 228 -24.80 2.48 -4.23
C THR A 228 -25.54 3.12 -5.41
N ARG A 229 -24.78 3.66 -6.36
CA ARG A 229 -25.37 4.19 -7.61
C ARG A 229 -26.06 3.13 -8.48
N PHE A 230 -25.84 1.86 -8.21
CA PHE A 230 -26.47 0.73 -8.91
C PHE A 230 -27.70 0.21 -8.18
N GLY A 231 -28.01 0.77 -7.00
CA GLY A 231 -29.18 0.43 -6.21
C GLY A 231 -28.98 -0.73 -5.23
N GLY A 232 -27.78 -1.26 -5.12
CA GLY A 232 -27.39 -2.23 -4.10
C GLY A 232 -26.90 -1.56 -2.81
N THR A 233 -26.53 -2.35 -1.81
CA THR A 233 -25.91 -1.92 -0.54
C THR A 233 -24.39 -1.92 -0.65
N GLY A 234 -23.75 -0.88 -0.13
CA GLY A 234 -22.31 -0.73 -0.14
C GLY A 234 -21.77 0.17 0.99
#